data_b8f599f7f56b1bca260b44c03e818a53
#
_entry.id   b8f599f7f56b1bca260b44c03e818a53
#
_cell.length_a   1.000
_cell.length_b   1.000
_cell.length_c   1.000
_cell.angle_alpha   90.00
_cell.angle_beta   90.00
_cell.angle_gamma   90.00
#
_symmetry.space_group_name_H-M   'P 1'
#
loop_
_entity.id
_entity.type
_entity.pdbx_description
1 polymer ?
#
loop_
_entity_poly.entity_id
_entity_poly.type
_entity_poly.pdbx_seq_one_letter_code
_entity_poly.pdbx_strand_id
1 'polypeptide(L)'
;MFKKVFALAVLALTALSCGQVEDVDLPMAVAHRGCWLKFGDEFYINENCPAGVRMAAQYGYPAIECDVKYTLDSVMVIMHDGTINRTMRNASDYSKIEEPVRVSETTFEELRSKYVLESTDPSLRTPIPTFKEELEACKEYGIVPMLHSSVVESYELAHEMLGDKFIAFDANEAAVSQARNYSSCLILLDPGRDEASGTIERLKKIGGECGMSTMKYDMLDADYIAAVKDAGFEVQASIFPTPHEQRALMDKVTIELSDFYWHQTYGRKSIDSFNKKKIALEEGGTIDWTVKAPEFSAVILDIDFSGSLEVNLCGRVYTLNHGEESKLERFGLRLYKTDPSLVVKALSASNVKSVKAELYDCGPKE
;
A
#
# COMPACT_ATOMS: atom_id res chain seq x y z
N MET A 1 21.02 -13.47 15.19
CA MET A 1 20.32 -13.49 16.49
C MET A 1 18.90 -12.91 16.39
N PHE A 2 18.58 -12.10 15.40
CA PHE A 2 17.29 -11.42 15.19
C PHE A 2 16.18 -12.27 14.52
N LYS A 3 16.52 -13.36 13.80
CA LYS A 3 15.51 -14.32 13.29
C LYS A 3 14.51 -14.82 14.35
N LYS A 4 14.85 -14.70 15.65
CA LYS A 4 13.97 -15.11 16.75
C LYS A 4 13.02 -14.03 17.26
N VAL A 5 13.26 -12.76 17.00
CA VAL A 5 12.45 -11.64 17.55
C VAL A 5 11.30 -11.27 16.62
N PHE A 6 11.53 -11.28 15.30
CA PHE A 6 10.43 -11.10 14.32
C PHE A 6 9.49 -12.30 14.24
N ALA A 7 10.02 -13.53 14.40
CA ALA A 7 9.19 -14.73 14.46
C ALA A 7 8.23 -14.74 15.69
N LEU A 8 8.57 -14.06 16.81
CA LEU A 8 7.71 -14.06 18.00
C LEU A 8 6.51 -13.10 17.90
N ALA A 9 6.59 -12.03 17.12
CA ALA A 9 5.47 -11.11 16.91
C ALA A 9 4.41 -11.68 15.94
N VAL A 10 4.84 -12.52 15.00
CA VAL A 10 3.94 -13.20 14.06
C VAL A 10 3.30 -14.45 14.68
N LEU A 11 4.00 -15.14 15.60
CA LEU A 11 3.53 -16.37 16.23
C LEU A 11 2.44 -16.18 17.31
N ALA A 12 2.23 -14.97 17.82
CA ALA A 12 1.20 -14.72 18.83
C ALA A 12 -0.23 -14.58 18.22
N LEU A 13 -0.37 -14.48 16.92
CA LEU A 13 -1.66 -14.30 16.22
C LEU A 13 -2.15 -15.56 15.49
N THR A 14 -1.41 -16.69 15.50
CA THR A 14 -1.77 -17.88 14.71
C THR A 14 -2.35 -19.04 15.52
N ALA A 15 -2.65 -18.91 16.78
CA ALA A 15 -3.00 -20.02 17.67
C ALA A 15 -4.50 -20.26 17.86
N LEU A 16 -5.38 -20.05 16.88
CA LEU A 16 -6.76 -20.57 16.93
C LEU A 16 -7.39 -20.61 15.52
N SER A 17 -7.03 -21.60 14.71
CA SER A 17 -7.94 -22.08 13.66
C SER A 17 -7.55 -23.49 13.24
N CYS A 18 -8.42 -24.43 13.55
CA CYS A 18 -8.34 -25.83 13.15
C CYS A 18 -8.66 -25.95 11.67
N GLY A 19 -7.63 -25.96 10.84
CA GLY A 19 -7.62 -26.23 9.41
C GLY A 19 -6.16 -26.15 8.98
N GLN A 20 -5.60 -27.23 8.44
CA GLN A 20 -4.24 -27.21 7.91
C GLN A 20 -4.14 -26.14 6.82
N VAL A 21 -3.75 -24.94 7.22
CA VAL A 21 -3.19 -23.94 6.30
C VAL A 21 -1.74 -24.37 6.12
N GLU A 22 -1.32 -24.64 4.90
CA GLU A 22 0.09 -24.79 4.58
C GLU A 22 0.81 -23.55 5.16
N ASP A 23 1.87 -23.78 5.93
CA ASP A 23 2.75 -22.70 6.45
C ASP A 23 3.45 -22.04 5.25
N VAL A 24 2.76 -21.12 4.60
CA VAL A 24 3.36 -20.24 3.61
C VAL A 24 3.97 -19.07 4.36
N ASP A 25 5.28 -18.92 4.24
CA ASP A 25 6.01 -17.79 4.80
C ASP A 25 5.66 -16.53 3.97
N LEU A 26 4.63 -15.80 4.43
CA LEU A 26 4.16 -14.62 3.73
C LEU A 26 5.14 -13.46 3.95
N PRO A 27 5.40 -12.64 2.91
CA PRO A 27 6.20 -11.44 3.05
C PRO A 27 5.56 -10.46 4.04
N MET A 28 6.37 -9.60 4.63
CA MET A 28 5.86 -8.52 5.47
C MET A 28 5.06 -7.53 4.59
N ALA A 29 3.79 -7.35 4.92
CA ALA A 29 2.92 -6.40 4.22
C ALA A 29 3.15 -4.98 4.74
N VAL A 30 3.48 -4.06 3.83
CA VAL A 30 3.61 -2.63 4.11
C VAL A 30 2.51 -1.88 3.34
N ALA A 31 1.67 -1.12 4.04
CA ALA A 31 0.65 -0.31 3.40
C ALA A 31 1.28 0.96 2.81
N HIS A 32 1.25 1.10 1.49
CA HIS A 32 1.82 2.22 0.75
C HIS A 32 1.13 3.54 1.12
N ARG A 33 1.90 4.53 1.56
CA ARG A 33 1.44 5.84 2.08
C ARG A 33 0.41 5.73 3.18
N GLY A 34 0.56 4.73 4.06
CA GLY A 34 -0.47 4.37 5.01
C GLY A 34 -1.63 3.61 4.36
N CYS A 35 -2.66 3.32 5.14
CA CYS A 35 -3.84 2.60 4.65
C CYS A 35 -4.92 3.59 4.18
N TRP A 36 -4.68 4.27 3.06
CA TRP A 36 -5.65 5.20 2.48
C TRP A 36 -6.83 4.46 1.84
N LEU A 37 -7.99 5.13 1.81
CA LEU A 37 -9.21 4.64 1.19
C LEU A 37 -9.80 5.71 0.28
N LYS A 38 -10.28 5.31 -0.91
CA LYS A 38 -11.03 6.16 -1.83
C LYS A 38 -12.37 5.54 -2.19
N PHE A 39 -13.35 6.41 -2.37
CA PHE A 39 -14.62 6.08 -3.02
C PHE A 39 -14.67 6.85 -4.34
N GLY A 40 -14.59 6.13 -5.46
CA GLY A 40 -14.29 6.75 -6.75
C GLY A 40 -12.93 7.46 -6.72
N ASP A 41 -12.92 8.74 -7.07
CA ASP A 41 -11.71 9.57 -7.08
C ASP A 41 -11.47 10.33 -5.76
N GLU A 42 -12.44 10.34 -4.85
CA GLU A 42 -12.38 11.09 -3.60
C GLU A 42 -11.83 10.26 -2.45
N PHE A 43 -10.98 10.86 -1.62
CA PHE A 43 -10.50 10.22 -0.40
C PHE A 43 -11.60 10.15 0.65
N TYR A 44 -11.75 8.98 1.28
CA TYR A 44 -12.41 8.82 2.57
C TYR A 44 -11.37 8.90 3.69
N ILE A 45 -10.27 8.13 3.58
CA ILE A 45 -9.06 8.29 4.40
C ILE A 45 -7.94 8.67 3.45
N ASN A 46 -7.31 9.82 3.69
CA ASN A 46 -6.24 10.32 2.85
C ASN A 46 -4.95 9.49 3.02
N GLU A 47 -4.06 9.59 2.07
CA GLU A 47 -2.71 9.05 2.17
C GLU A 47 -1.86 9.88 3.15
N ASN A 48 -0.79 9.29 3.70
CA ASN A 48 0.19 9.99 4.52
C ASN A 48 -0.46 10.76 5.69
N CYS A 49 -1.20 10.05 6.54
CA CYS A 49 -1.85 10.66 7.70
C CYS A 49 -2.11 9.67 8.84
N PRO A 50 -2.18 10.13 10.11
CA PRO A 50 -2.41 9.27 11.27
C PRO A 50 -3.69 8.43 11.21
N ALA A 51 -4.72 8.89 10.50
CA ALA A 51 -5.93 8.09 10.27
C ALA A 51 -5.63 6.85 9.41
N GLY A 52 -4.70 6.95 8.45
CA GLY A 52 -4.20 5.83 7.64
C GLY A 52 -3.41 4.82 8.49
N VAL A 53 -2.64 5.28 9.47
CA VAL A 53 -1.91 4.39 10.41
C VAL A 53 -2.90 3.57 11.24
N ARG A 54 -3.91 4.22 11.82
CA ARG A 54 -4.98 3.53 12.57
C ARG A 54 -5.69 2.51 11.69
N MET A 55 -6.01 2.87 10.46
CA MET A 55 -6.68 1.98 9.51
C MET A 55 -5.78 0.79 9.14
N ALA A 56 -4.47 0.99 8.97
CA ALA A 56 -3.52 -0.09 8.74
C ALA A 56 -3.54 -1.11 9.88
N ALA A 57 -3.52 -0.66 11.13
CA ALA A 57 -3.64 -1.53 12.29
C ALA A 57 -4.95 -2.33 12.29
N GLN A 58 -6.07 -1.69 11.98
CA GLN A 58 -7.39 -2.34 11.93
C GLN A 58 -7.49 -3.38 10.81
N TYR A 59 -6.81 -3.17 9.69
CA TYR A 59 -6.69 -4.16 8.61
C TYR A 59 -5.59 -5.21 8.85
N GLY A 60 -4.82 -5.10 9.95
CA GLY A 60 -3.79 -6.08 10.31
C GLY A 60 -2.48 -5.93 9.54
N TYR A 61 -2.17 -4.76 8.99
CA TYR A 61 -0.85 -4.46 8.47
C TYR A 61 0.15 -4.32 9.62
N PRO A 62 1.33 -4.95 9.53
CA PRO A 62 2.40 -4.74 10.52
C PRO A 62 3.16 -3.44 10.29
N ALA A 63 3.12 -2.88 9.08
CA ALA A 63 3.89 -1.71 8.70
C ALA A 63 3.13 -0.80 7.72
N ILE A 64 3.52 0.47 7.70
CA ILE A 64 3.11 1.45 6.69
C ILE A 64 4.36 2.05 6.04
N GLU A 65 4.21 2.58 4.84
CA GLU A 65 5.21 3.50 4.27
C GLU A 65 4.69 4.92 4.37
N CYS A 66 5.60 5.88 4.57
CA CYS A 66 5.31 7.30 4.62
C CYS A 66 6.45 8.16 4.04
N ASP A 67 6.06 9.29 3.43
CA ASP A 67 6.96 10.20 2.72
C ASP A 67 7.29 11.43 3.56
N VAL A 68 8.55 11.61 3.94
CA VAL A 68 9.00 12.75 4.77
C VAL A 68 9.55 13.87 3.91
N LYS A 69 9.07 15.10 4.14
CA LYS A 69 9.57 16.31 3.47
C LYS A 69 9.73 17.46 4.44
N TYR A 70 10.57 18.43 4.08
CA TYR A 70 10.68 19.71 4.77
C TYR A 70 9.75 20.78 4.18
N THR A 71 9.15 21.57 5.07
CA THR A 71 8.55 22.86 4.74
C THR A 71 9.64 23.93 4.56
N LEU A 72 9.26 25.15 4.13
CA LEU A 72 10.16 26.28 3.99
C LEU A 72 10.93 26.61 5.28
N ASP A 73 10.27 26.46 6.43
CA ASP A 73 10.80 26.72 7.76
C ASP A 73 11.35 25.46 8.46
N SER A 74 11.70 24.44 7.65
CA SER A 74 12.38 23.21 8.10
C SER A 74 11.60 22.36 9.11
N VAL A 75 10.28 22.38 9.06
CA VAL A 75 9.45 21.43 9.79
C VAL A 75 9.27 20.17 8.96
N MET A 76 9.51 18.99 9.53
CA MET A 76 9.26 17.71 8.89
C MET A 76 7.76 17.41 8.85
N VAL A 77 7.20 17.25 7.66
CA VAL A 77 5.81 16.91 7.40
C VAL A 77 5.72 15.63 6.57
N ILE A 78 4.55 15.01 6.56
CA ILE A 78 4.27 13.82 5.76
C ILE A 78 3.48 14.21 4.52
N MET A 79 4.11 14.04 3.34
CA MET A 79 3.52 14.36 2.05
C MET A 79 4.30 13.71 0.92
N HIS A 80 3.61 12.97 0.04
CA HIS A 80 4.27 12.34 -1.11
C HIS A 80 4.69 13.35 -2.18
N ASP A 81 3.76 14.21 -2.62
CA ASP A 81 4.00 15.12 -3.73
C ASP A 81 4.85 16.32 -3.29
N GLY A 82 5.53 16.97 -4.23
CA GLY A 82 6.18 18.27 -3.98
C GLY A 82 5.19 19.41 -3.78
N THR A 83 3.90 19.22 -4.16
CA THR A 83 2.81 20.17 -3.97
C THR A 83 1.65 19.51 -3.24
N ILE A 84 0.84 20.29 -2.53
CA ILE A 84 -0.29 19.77 -1.75
C ILE A 84 -1.58 19.62 -2.56
N ASN A 85 -1.63 20.10 -3.80
CA ASN A 85 -2.87 20.30 -4.58
C ASN A 85 -3.71 19.03 -4.79
N ARG A 86 -3.08 17.86 -4.92
CA ARG A 86 -3.78 16.60 -5.19
C ARG A 86 -4.53 16.09 -3.96
N THR A 87 -3.94 16.22 -2.79
CA THR A 87 -4.40 15.59 -1.56
C THR A 87 -5.03 16.54 -0.56
N MET A 88 -4.97 17.85 -0.80
CA MET A 88 -5.51 18.85 0.10
C MET A 88 -6.53 19.78 -0.58
N ARG A 89 -7.27 20.50 0.26
CA ARG A 89 -8.31 21.48 -0.10
C ARG A 89 -8.11 22.75 0.70
N ASN A 90 -8.64 23.88 0.21
CA ASN A 90 -8.70 25.12 0.98
C ASN A 90 -9.51 24.90 2.26
N ALA A 91 -8.96 25.29 3.42
CA ALA A 91 -9.64 25.09 4.71
C ALA A 91 -10.91 25.98 4.86
N SER A 92 -10.94 27.13 4.19
CA SER A 92 -12.02 28.10 4.31
C SER A 92 -13.35 27.66 3.69
N ASP A 93 -13.31 27.00 2.54
CA ASP A 93 -14.49 26.66 1.73
C ASP A 93 -14.45 25.25 1.13
N TYR A 94 -13.38 24.52 1.42
CA TYR A 94 -13.13 23.17 0.92
C TYR A 94 -13.01 23.07 -0.61
N SER A 95 -12.75 24.18 -1.30
CA SER A 95 -12.51 24.19 -2.73
C SER A 95 -11.17 23.55 -3.11
N LYS A 96 -11.02 23.14 -4.35
CA LYS A 96 -9.74 22.69 -4.91
C LYS A 96 -8.74 23.85 -4.89
N ILE A 97 -7.47 23.50 -4.73
CA ILE A 97 -6.34 24.44 -4.79
C ILE A 97 -5.91 24.52 -6.25
N GLU A 98 -6.16 25.66 -6.90
CA GLU A 98 -5.91 25.85 -8.32
C GLU A 98 -4.41 26.08 -8.61
N GLU A 99 -3.78 27.00 -7.88
CA GLU A 99 -2.35 27.30 -8.06
C GLU A 99 -1.48 26.31 -7.30
N PRO A 100 -0.33 25.87 -7.87
CA PRO A 100 0.58 24.96 -7.20
C PRO A 100 1.13 25.53 -5.89
N VAL A 101 0.84 24.86 -4.77
CA VAL A 101 1.39 25.18 -3.45
C VAL A 101 2.48 24.16 -3.10
N ARG A 102 3.75 24.60 -3.14
CA ARG A 102 4.89 23.73 -2.89
C ARG A 102 5.20 23.62 -1.40
N VAL A 103 5.37 22.40 -0.93
CA VAL A 103 5.70 22.14 0.49
C VAL A 103 6.99 22.86 0.89
N SER A 104 8.04 22.77 0.07
CA SER A 104 9.35 23.38 0.35
C SER A 104 9.40 24.91 0.25
N GLU A 105 8.35 25.54 -0.28
CA GLU A 105 8.26 27.00 -0.47
C GLU A 105 7.20 27.64 0.43
N THR A 106 6.55 26.85 1.31
CA THR A 106 5.46 27.30 2.19
C THR A 106 5.79 26.96 3.63
N THR A 107 5.56 27.89 4.58
CA THR A 107 5.78 27.63 6.00
C THR A 107 4.80 26.64 6.57
N PHE A 108 5.19 25.95 7.62
CA PHE A 108 4.32 24.98 8.29
C PHE A 108 3.04 25.61 8.82
N GLU A 109 3.13 26.80 9.43
CA GLU A 109 1.96 27.55 9.92
C GLU A 109 0.98 27.86 8.77
N GLU A 110 1.50 28.29 7.62
CA GLU A 110 0.69 28.59 6.45
C GLU A 110 -0.01 27.33 5.91
N LEU A 111 0.72 26.22 5.80
CA LEU A 111 0.17 24.94 5.35
C LEU A 111 -0.98 24.49 6.27
N ARG A 112 -0.80 24.56 7.59
CA ARG A 112 -1.80 24.11 8.57
C ARG A 112 -3.01 25.02 8.71
N SER A 113 -2.82 26.32 8.53
CA SER A 113 -3.90 27.29 8.69
C SER A 113 -4.80 27.43 7.46
N LYS A 114 -4.24 27.22 6.26
CA LYS A 114 -4.95 27.46 5.00
C LYS A 114 -5.51 26.20 4.34
N TYR A 115 -4.98 25.01 4.68
CA TYR A 115 -5.31 23.78 3.95
C TYR A 115 -5.62 22.62 4.87
N VAL A 116 -6.49 21.73 4.40
CA VAL A 116 -6.87 20.48 5.09
C VAL A 116 -6.77 19.31 4.11
N LEU A 117 -6.51 18.13 4.63
CA LEU A 117 -6.52 16.90 3.85
C LEU A 117 -7.92 16.66 3.26
N GLU A 118 -7.96 16.24 2.01
CA GLU A 118 -9.20 15.86 1.37
C GLU A 118 -9.81 14.64 2.05
N SER A 119 -11.09 14.72 2.42
CA SER A 119 -11.89 13.58 2.86
C SER A 119 -13.37 13.83 2.62
N THR A 120 -14.08 12.76 2.21
CA THR A 120 -15.55 12.76 2.15
C THR A 120 -16.17 12.82 3.55
N ASP A 121 -15.42 12.43 4.59
CA ASP A 121 -15.81 12.58 6.00
C ASP A 121 -15.23 13.88 6.59
N PRO A 122 -16.07 14.87 6.96
CA PRO A 122 -15.59 16.13 7.54
C PRO A 122 -14.71 15.96 8.80
N SER A 123 -14.90 14.89 9.57
CA SER A 123 -14.12 14.63 10.79
C SER A 123 -12.66 14.21 10.49
N LEU A 124 -12.37 13.81 9.26
CA LEU A 124 -11.05 13.42 8.79
C LEU A 124 -10.33 14.51 7.99
N ARG A 125 -10.94 15.69 7.85
CA ARG A 125 -10.34 16.87 7.19
C ARG A 125 -9.37 17.56 8.13
N THR A 126 -8.26 16.91 8.43
CA THR A 126 -7.22 17.44 9.32
C THR A 126 -6.20 18.27 8.53
N PRO A 127 -5.47 19.18 9.19
CA PRO A 127 -4.30 19.81 8.56
C PRO A 127 -3.22 18.79 8.19
N ILE A 128 -2.24 19.22 7.39
CA ILE A 128 -1.05 18.38 7.07
C ILE A 128 -0.39 17.89 8.37
N PRO A 129 -0.12 16.59 8.52
CA PRO A 129 0.54 16.07 9.72
C PRO A 129 2.03 16.38 9.72
N THR A 130 2.59 16.59 10.89
CA THR A 130 4.04 16.52 11.08
C THR A 130 4.50 15.07 11.06
N PHE A 131 5.77 14.85 10.75
CA PHE A 131 6.37 13.53 10.86
C PHE A 131 6.30 12.98 12.30
N LYS A 132 6.42 13.85 13.29
CA LYS A 132 6.27 13.47 14.70
C LYS A 132 4.88 12.93 15.01
N GLU A 133 3.80 13.59 14.54
CA GLU A 133 2.42 13.12 14.70
C GLU A 133 2.19 11.76 14.07
N GLU A 134 2.83 11.48 12.93
CA GLU A 134 2.78 10.16 12.27
C GLU A 134 3.51 9.08 13.11
N LEU A 135 4.70 9.38 13.64
CA LEU A 135 5.43 8.46 14.52
C LEU A 135 4.69 8.19 15.84
N GLU A 136 4.00 9.19 16.39
CA GLU A 136 3.13 9.03 17.57
C GLU A 136 1.99 8.05 17.29
N ALA A 137 1.34 8.17 16.13
CA ALA A 137 0.32 7.22 15.70
C ALA A 137 0.92 5.81 15.49
N CYS A 138 2.07 5.69 14.83
CA CYS A 138 2.75 4.42 14.65
C CYS A 138 3.06 3.74 15.99
N LYS A 139 3.52 4.52 16.98
CA LYS A 139 3.80 4.03 18.34
C LYS A 139 2.53 3.59 19.06
N GLU A 140 1.45 4.37 18.95
CA GLU A 140 0.16 4.08 19.59
C GLU A 140 -0.43 2.77 19.08
N TYR A 141 -0.41 2.55 17.77
CA TYR A 141 -1.02 1.38 17.14
C TYR A 141 -0.05 0.20 16.94
N GLY A 142 1.23 0.33 17.33
CA GLY A 142 2.22 -0.72 17.20
C GLY A 142 2.62 -1.03 15.75
N ILE A 143 2.49 -0.06 14.86
CA ILE A 143 2.82 -0.15 13.44
C ILE A 143 4.29 0.27 13.21
N VAL A 144 5.00 -0.46 12.36
CA VAL A 144 6.37 -0.12 11.96
C VAL A 144 6.32 0.88 10.79
N PRO A 145 6.84 2.11 10.93
CA PRO A 145 6.94 3.02 9.79
C PRO A 145 8.12 2.66 8.90
N MET A 146 7.89 2.61 7.59
CA MET A 146 8.91 2.60 6.56
C MET A 146 9.03 4.02 6.02
N LEU A 147 10.18 4.65 6.24
CA LEU A 147 10.41 6.05 5.95
C LEU A 147 11.00 6.20 4.54
N HIS A 148 10.21 6.66 3.59
CA HIS A 148 10.69 7.12 2.30
C HIS A 148 11.22 8.55 2.47
N SER A 149 12.54 8.68 2.69
CA SER A 149 13.10 9.94 3.11
C SER A 149 14.58 10.12 2.74
N SER A 150 14.88 11.24 2.08
CA SER A 150 16.24 11.77 1.97
C SER A 150 16.58 12.77 3.10
N VAL A 151 15.67 13.00 4.04
CA VAL A 151 15.83 13.89 5.20
C VAL A 151 16.52 13.10 6.31
N VAL A 152 17.80 13.33 6.52
CA VAL A 152 18.63 12.54 7.45
C VAL A 152 18.12 12.64 8.90
N GLU A 153 17.66 13.81 9.31
CA GLU A 153 17.12 14.08 10.65
C GLU A 153 15.83 13.28 10.93
N SER A 154 15.16 12.78 9.90
CA SER A 154 14.01 11.90 10.10
C SER A 154 14.42 10.57 10.74
N TYR A 155 15.61 10.05 10.43
CA TYR A 155 16.11 8.81 11.01
C TYR A 155 16.49 8.98 12.50
N GLU A 156 17.05 10.14 12.86
CA GLU A 156 17.35 10.48 14.25
C GLU A 156 16.07 10.54 15.08
N LEU A 157 15.06 11.31 14.62
CA LEU A 157 13.77 11.43 15.29
C LEU A 157 13.04 10.09 15.41
N ALA A 158 13.06 9.27 14.35
CA ALA A 158 12.46 7.94 14.39
C ALA A 158 13.13 7.04 15.43
N HIS A 159 14.47 7.08 15.51
CA HIS A 159 15.22 6.33 16.52
C HIS A 159 14.89 6.82 17.95
N GLU A 160 14.86 8.13 18.18
CA GLU A 160 14.48 8.69 19.48
C GLU A 160 13.09 8.21 19.96
N MET A 161 12.12 8.13 19.06
CA MET A 161 10.74 7.81 19.39
C MET A 161 10.45 6.32 19.44
N LEU A 162 11.07 5.51 18.58
CA LEU A 162 10.74 4.10 18.32
C LEU A 162 11.91 3.14 18.54
N GLY A 163 13.13 3.63 18.83
CA GLY A 163 14.35 2.83 18.80
C GLY A 163 14.63 2.33 17.38
N ASP A 164 14.98 1.06 17.25
CA ASP A 164 15.27 0.46 15.94
C ASP A 164 14.02 -0.06 15.19
N LYS A 165 12.81 0.30 15.66
CA LYS A 165 11.56 -0.21 15.10
C LYS A 165 11.03 0.68 13.97
N PHE A 166 11.83 0.90 12.96
CA PHE A 166 11.45 1.55 11.70
C PHE A 166 12.28 0.96 10.56
N ILE A 167 11.90 1.26 9.33
CA ILE A 167 12.62 0.90 8.11
C ILE A 167 13.02 2.20 7.43
N ALA A 168 14.29 2.36 7.08
CA ALA A 168 14.78 3.48 6.26
C ALA A 168 14.74 3.08 4.78
N PHE A 169 14.21 3.93 3.91
CA PHE A 169 14.10 3.67 2.49
C PHE A 169 14.36 4.94 1.66
N ASP A 170 15.21 4.85 0.66
CA ASP A 170 15.40 5.89 -0.37
C ASP A 170 16.17 5.33 -1.58
N ALA A 171 16.07 6.02 -2.73
CA ALA A 171 16.94 5.82 -3.89
C ALA A 171 18.32 6.53 -3.70
N ASN A 172 18.39 7.54 -2.84
CA ASN A 172 19.62 8.24 -2.49
C ASN A 172 20.41 7.43 -1.46
N GLU A 173 21.36 6.60 -1.96
CA GLU A 173 22.22 5.74 -1.12
C GLU A 173 22.96 6.55 -0.05
N ALA A 174 23.45 7.75 -0.38
CA ALA A 174 24.19 8.58 0.58
C ALA A 174 23.31 9.06 1.73
N ALA A 175 22.04 9.40 1.45
CA ALA A 175 21.08 9.81 2.48
C ALA A 175 20.62 8.62 3.32
N VAL A 176 20.14 7.53 2.70
CA VAL A 176 19.59 6.39 3.44
C VAL A 176 20.64 5.68 4.30
N SER A 177 21.90 5.66 3.87
CA SER A 177 23.00 5.09 4.65
C SER A 177 23.26 5.85 5.96
N GLN A 178 22.88 7.14 6.05
CA GLN A 178 23.02 7.91 7.29
C GLN A 178 22.15 7.36 8.43
N ALA A 179 21.10 6.59 8.15
CA ALA A 179 20.33 5.93 9.18
C ALA A 179 21.20 5.05 10.10
N ARG A 180 22.33 4.52 9.60
CA ARG A 180 23.30 3.73 10.40
C ARG A 180 23.97 4.54 11.50
N ASN A 181 24.02 5.86 11.41
CA ASN A 181 24.60 6.72 12.46
C ASN A 181 23.71 6.74 13.71
N TYR A 182 22.44 6.42 13.58
CA TYR A 182 21.44 6.51 14.64
C TYR A 182 20.90 5.15 15.06
N SER A 183 20.75 4.19 14.12
CA SER A 183 19.95 2.99 14.32
C SER A 183 20.52 1.76 13.62
N SER A 184 20.23 0.59 14.19
CA SER A 184 20.41 -0.72 13.53
C SER A 184 19.19 -1.16 12.72
N CYS A 185 18.27 -0.26 12.40
CA CYS A 185 17.06 -0.54 11.62
C CYS A 185 17.36 -1.19 10.26
N LEU A 186 16.37 -1.83 9.66
CA LEU A 186 16.46 -2.30 8.28
C LEU A 186 16.58 -1.10 7.32
N ILE A 187 17.58 -1.14 6.44
CA ILE A 187 17.73 -0.17 5.35
C ILE A 187 17.37 -0.83 4.02
N LEU A 188 16.45 -0.22 3.29
CA LEU A 188 16.09 -0.60 1.93
C LEU A 188 16.59 0.47 0.94
N LEU A 189 17.32 0.04 -0.06
CA LEU A 189 17.83 0.89 -1.14
C LEU A 189 17.02 0.64 -2.42
N ASP A 190 16.51 1.70 -3.09
CA ASP A 190 16.09 1.55 -4.49
C ASP A 190 17.33 1.54 -5.39
N PRO A 191 17.70 0.39 -5.99
CA PRO A 191 18.89 0.29 -6.83
C PRO A 191 18.68 0.88 -8.24
N GLY A 192 17.48 1.39 -8.53
CA GLY A 192 17.13 1.84 -9.87
C GLY A 192 16.96 0.67 -10.85
N ARG A 193 17.81 0.57 -11.87
CA ARG A 193 17.84 -0.54 -12.83
C ARG A 193 19.20 -1.25 -12.85
N ASP A 194 19.86 -1.30 -11.71
CA ASP A 194 21.10 -2.05 -11.58
C ASP A 194 20.84 -3.57 -11.73
N GLU A 195 21.82 -4.30 -12.24
CA GLU A 195 21.80 -5.75 -12.18
C GLU A 195 21.98 -6.25 -10.74
N ALA A 196 21.59 -7.49 -10.45
CA ALA A 196 21.66 -8.07 -9.12
C ALA A 196 23.06 -7.95 -8.49
N SER A 197 24.13 -8.15 -9.25
CA SER A 197 25.52 -8.04 -8.78
C SER A 197 25.86 -6.62 -8.31
N GLY A 198 25.47 -5.60 -9.06
CA GLY A 198 25.65 -4.20 -8.72
C GLY A 198 24.86 -3.82 -7.47
N THR A 199 23.61 -4.23 -7.38
CA THR A 199 22.75 -4.06 -6.19
C THR A 199 23.40 -4.69 -4.95
N ILE A 200 23.86 -5.94 -5.04
CA ILE A 200 24.51 -6.66 -3.94
C ILE A 200 25.79 -5.94 -3.47
N GLU A 201 26.59 -5.38 -4.37
CA GLU A 201 27.78 -4.61 -4.02
C GLU A 201 27.43 -3.33 -3.23
N ARG A 202 26.38 -2.62 -3.64
CA ARG A 202 25.89 -1.42 -2.93
C ARG A 202 25.38 -1.78 -1.54
N LEU A 203 24.56 -2.83 -1.41
CA LEU A 203 24.05 -3.29 -0.13
C LEU A 203 25.16 -3.73 0.82
N LYS A 204 26.21 -4.39 0.32
CA LYS A 204 27.40 -4.73 1.13
C LYS A 204 28.12 -3.50 1.69
N LYS A 205 28.13 -2.38 0.96
CA LYS A 205 28.72 -1.10 1.45
C LYS A 205 27.87 -0.45 2.54
N ILE A 206 26.53 -0.53 2.43
CA ILE A 206 25.62 -0.03 3.47
C ILE A 206 25.84 -0.83 4.77
N GLY A 207 25.95 -2.13 4.66
CA GLY A 207 26.19 -3.04 5.80
C GLY A 207 25.02 -3.13 6.77
N GLY A 208 25.15 -4.04 7.76
CA GLY A 208 24.07 -4.31 8.71
C GLY A 208 22.86 -4.98 8.05
N GLU A 209 21.69 -4.86 8.66
CA GLU A 209 20.44 -5.38 8.09
C GLU A 209 19.99 -4.46 6.95
N CYS A 210 20.07 -4.95 5.73
CA CYS A 210 19.67 -4.19 4.56
C CYS A 210 19.12 -5.08 3.45
N GLY A 211 18.48 -4.42 2.50
CA GLY A 211 17.89 -5.05 1.33
C GLY A 211 17.65 -4.03 0.22
N MET A 212 17.06 -4.52 -0.85
CA MET A 212 16.64 -3.67 -1.96
C MET A 212 15.13 -3.49 -1.96
N SER A 213 14.69 -2.34 -2.43
CA SER A 213 13.30 -2.04 -2.72
C SER A 213 13.20 -1.46 -4.12
N THR A 214 12.31 -1.98 -4.95
CA THR A 214 12.11 -1.39 -6.27
C THR A 214 10.64 -1.19 -6.59
N MET A 215 10.35 -0.01 -7.14
CA MET A 215 9.08 0.30 -7.79
C MET A 215 9.00 -0.23 -9.23
N LYS A 216 10.06 -0.90 -9.70
CA LYS A 216 10.16 -1.47 -11.05
C LYS A 216 10.06 -2.98 -10.95
N TYR A 217 8.89 -3.46 -10.51
CA TYR A 217 8.63 -4.89 -10.29
C TYR A 217 8.90 -5.75 -11.55
N ASP A 218 8.87 -5.16 -12.74
CA ASP A 218 9.22 -5.78 -14.02
C ASP A 218 10.69 -6.23 -14.12
N MET A 219 11.55 -5.72 -13.23
CA MET A 219 12.95 -6.16 -13.10
C MET A 219 13.12 -7.39 -12.20
N LEU A 220 12.13 -7.68 -11.36
CA LEU A 220 12.21 -8.75 -10.37
C LEU A 220 11.89 -10.12 -10.99
N ASP A 221 12.79 -10.63 -11.83
CA ASP A 221 12.72 -12.04 -12.20
C ASP A 221 13.20 -12.97 -11.06
N ALA A 222 12.96 -14.25 -11.22
CA ALA A 222 13.27 -15.24 -10.19
C ALA A 222 14.78 -15.32 -9.89
N ASP A 223 15.63 -15.13 -10.89
CA ASP A 223 17.09 -15.24 -10.75
C ASP A 223 17.65 -14.01 -10.02
N TYR A 224 17.12 -12.81 -10.31
CA TYR A 224 17.46 -11.59 -9.60
C TYR A 224 17.10 -11.69 -8.12
N ILE A 225 15.86 -12.09 -7.82
CA ILE A 225 15.38 -12.25 -6.44
C ILE A 225 16.23 -13.28 -5.69
N ALA A 226 16.48 -14.44 -6.31
CA ALA A 226 17.29 -15.50 -5.72
C ALA A 226 18.71 -15.00 -5.41
N ALA A 227 19.37 -14.33 -6.37
CA ALA A 227 20.72 -13.82 -6.18
C ALA A 227 20.85 -12.84 -4.99
N VAL A 228 19.90 -11.92 -4.84
CA VAL A 228 19.89 -10.96 -3.73
C VAL A 228 19.61 -11.65 -2.40
N LYS A 229 18.64 -12.56 -2.34
CA LYS A 229 18.31 -13.34 -1.13
C LYS A 229 19.43 -14.29 -0.72
N ASP A 230 20.07 -14.97 -1.67
CA ASP A 230 21.21 -15.88 -1.41
C ASP A 230 22.43 -15.10 -0.89
N ALA A 231 22.58 -13.84 -1.26
CA ALA A 231 23.57 -12.94 -0.69
C ALA A 231 23.23 -12.46 0.75
N GLY A 232 22.07 -12.82 1.27
CA GLY A 232 21.62 -12.53 2.64
C GLY A 232 20.87 -11.22 2.81
N PHE A 233 20.34 -10.65 1.74
CA PHE A 233 19.63 -9.36 1.74
C PHE A 233 18.12 -9.54 1.58
N GLU A 234 17.36 -8.58 2.13
CA GLU A 234 15.92 -8.50 1.96
C GLU A 234 15.56 -8.04 0.53
N VAL A 235 14.43 -8.50 0.03
CA VAL A 235 13.88 -8.07 -1.26
C VAL A 235 12.46 -7.56 -1.07
N GLN A 236 12.27 -6.27 -1.35
CA GLN A 236 10.96 -5.65 -1.41
C GLN A 236 10.56 -5.42 -2.86
N ALA A 237 9.33 -5.79 -3.17
CA ALA A 237 8.67 -5.39 -4.40
C ALA A 237 7.58 -4.36 -4.10
N SER A 238 7.46 -3.33 -4.93
CA SER A 238 6.46 -2.27 -4.81
C SER A 238 6.07 -1.72 -6.16
N ILE A 239 5.16 -1.15 -6.18
CA ILE A 239 3.75 -0.83 -6.39
C ILE A 239 3.32 -1.61 -7.62
N PHE A 240 2.58 -2.66 -7.40
CA PHE A 240 2.08 -3.49 -8.49
C PHE A 240 0.91 -2.79 -9.19
N PRO A 241 0.82 -2.84 -10.52
CA PRO A 241 -0.33 -2.29 -11.24
C PRO A 241 -1.62 -3.06 -10.96
N THR A 242 -1.52 -4.34 -10.65
CA THR A 242 -2.68 -5.17 -10.32
C THR A 242 -2.39 -6.14 -9.16
N PRO A 243 -3.42 -6.55 -8.38
CA PRO A 243 -3.27 -7.60 -7.38
C PRO A 243 -2.83 -8.96 -7.97
N HIS A 244 -3.00 -9.17 -9.27
CA HIS A 244 -2.56 -10.39 -9.94
C HIS A 244 -1.03 -10.48 -10.00
N GLU A 245 -0.37 -9.38 -10.37
CA GLU A 245 1.09 -9.30 -10.43
C GLU A 245 1.71 -9.35 -9.04
N GLN A 246 1.11 -8.68 -8.06
CA GLN A 246 1.52 -8.79 -6.67
C GLN A 246 1.51 -10.25 -6.21
N ARG A 247 0.43 -10.97 -6.45
CA ARG A 247 0.32 -12.38 -6.06
C ARG A 247 1.38 -13.26 -6.69
N ALA A 248 1.80 -12.97 -7.92
CA ALA A 248 2.81 -13.75 -8.64
C ALA A 248 4.21 -13.68 -7.99
N LEU A 249 4.47 -12.67 -7.17
CA LEU A 249 5.73 -12.47 -6.44
C LEU A 249 5.64 -12.72 -4.93
N MET A 250 4.43 -12.94 -4.41
CA MET A 250 4.15 -12.97 -2.98
C MET A 250 4.94 -14.03 -2.19
N ASP A 251 5.25 -15.16 -2.81
CA ASP A 251 6.05 -16.25 -2.24
C ASP A 251 7.57 -16.10 -2.48
N LYS A 252 8.00 -15.09 -3.20
CA LYS A 252 9.39 -14.91 -3.64
C LYS A 252 10.10 -13.78 -2.91
N VAL A 253 9.39 -12.70 -2.61
CA VAL A 253 9.94 -11.53 -1.93
C VAL A 253 9.78 -11.64 -0.41
N THR A 254 10.52 -10.83 0.35
CA THR A 254 10.47 -10.83 1.81
C THR A 254 9.59 -9.70 2.36
N ILE A 255 9.37 -8.66 1.55
CA ILE A 255 8.54 -7.50 1.88
C ILE A 255 7.71 -7.11 0.67
N GLU A 256 6.45 -6.77 0.87
CA GLU A 256 5.58 -6.19 -0.14
C GLU A 256 5.06 -4.82 0.30
N LEU A 257 5.34 -3.80 -0.51
CA LEU A 257 4.73 -2.48 -0.40
C LEU A 257 3.58 -2.39 -1.40
N SER A 258 2.36 -2.18 -0.93
CA SER A 258 1.19 -2.29 -1.80
C SER A 258 0.02 -1.41 -1.39
N ASP A 259 -0.76 -1.00 -2.39
CA ASP A 259 -2.10 -0.43 -2.24
C ASP A 259 -3.17 -1.52 -2.10
N PHE A 260 -2.82 -2.79 -2.35
CA PHE A 260 -3.72 -3.92 -2.33
C PHE A 260 -3.64 -4.67 -0.98
N TYR A 261 -4.71 -5.34 -0.59
CA TYR A 261 -4.87 -6.00 0.71
C TYR A 261 -4.87 -7.53 0.61
N TRP A 262 -4.18 -8.07 -0.36
CA TRP A 262 -4.13 -9.51 -0.55
C TRP A 262 -3.81 -10.28 0.75
N HIS A 263 -2.88 -9.78 1.55
CA HIS A 263 -2.49 -10.38 2.83
C HIS A 263 -3.64 -10.48 3.82
N GLN A 264 -4.58 -9.52 3.83
CA GLN A 264 -5.70 -9.54 4.76
C GLN A 264 -6.72 -10.61 4.43
N THR A 265 -6.79 -11.05 3.18
CA THR A 265 -7.69 -12.10 2.73
C THR A 265 -7.05 -13.49 2.78
N TYR A 266 -5.72 -13.57 2.94
CA TYR A 266 -5.00 -14.84 2.95
C TYR A 266 -5.45 -15.74 4.12
N GLY A 267 -5.75 -17.00 3.82
CA GLY A 267 -6.23 -17.96 4.82
C GLY A 267 -7.62 -17.68 5.39
N ARG A 268 -8.29 -16.58 5.00
CA ARG A 268 -9.68 -16.29 5.36
C ARG A 268 -10.63 -16.95 4.37
N LYS A 269 -11.80 -17.37 4.85
CA LYS A 269 -12.90 -17.79 3.98
C LYS A 269 -13.69 -16.57 3.55
N SER A 270 -14.09 -16.53 2.28
CA SER A 270 -15.06 -15.55 1.82
C SER A 270 -16.40 -15.75 2.55
N ILE A 271 -17.00 -14.64 2.96
CA ILE A 271 -18.31 -14.63 3.64
C ILE A 271 -19.47 -14.51 2.66
N ASP A 272 -19.21 -14.02 1.46
CA ASP A 272 -20.12 -13.98 0.33
C ASP A 272 -19.34 -14.12 -0.98
N SER A 273 -19.99 -14.62 -2.02
CA SER A 273 -19.36 -14.78 -3.33
C SER A 273 -20.37 -14.68 -4.47
N PHE A 274 -19.92 -14.04 -5.54
CA PHE A 274 -20.60 -13.97 -6.82
C PHE A 274 -19.75 -14.70 -7.86
N ASN A 275 -20.36 -15.59 -8.64
CA ASN A 275 -19.64 -16.35 -9.65
C ASN A 275 -20.54 -16.62 -10.86
N LYS A 276 -20.17 -16.07 -12.01
CA LYS A 276 -20.82 -16.37 -13.29
C LYS A 276 -19.79 -16.75 -14.35
N LYS A 277 -20.21 -17.58 -15.30
CA LYS A 277 -19.32 -18.11 -16.35
C LYS A 277 -20.03 -18.13 -17.70
N LYS A 278 -19.24 -18.00 -18.79
CA LYS A 278 -19.68 -18.15 -20.18
C LYS A 278 -20.84 -17.21 -20.54
N ILE A 279 -20.63 -15.91 -20.32
CA ILE A 279 -21.60 -14.87 -20.62
C ILE A 279 -21.15 -14.14 -21.87
N ALA A 280 -21.98 -14.14 -22.92
CA ALA A 280 -21.83 -13.23 -24.04
C ALA A 280 -22.58 -11.93 -23.72
N LEU A 281 -21.92 -10.80 -23.85
CA LEU A 281 -22.50 -9.48 -23.66
C LEU A 281 -22.48 -8.72 -24.99
N GLU A 282 -23.64 -8.26 -25.42
CA GLU A 282 -23.73 -7.24 -26.47
C GLU A 282 -23.26 -5.89 -25.90
N GLU A 283 -22.91 -4.95 -26.76
CA GLU A 283 -22.58 -3.58 -26.37
C GLU A 283 -23.66 -2.98 -25.44
N GLY A 284 -23.28 -2.45 -24.31
CA GLY A 284 -24.16 -1.92 -23.27
C GLY A 284 -24.76 -2.95 -22.32
N GLY A 285 -24.55 -4.26 -22.56
CA GLY A 285 -24.97 -5.32 -21.64
C GLY A 285 -24.21 -5.25 -20.32
N THR A 286 -24.87 -5.61 -19.20
CA THR A 286 -24.28 -5.51 -17.84
C THR A 286 -24.35 -6.82 -17.05
N ILE A 287 -23.41 -6.94 -16.10
CA ILE A 287 -23.41 -7.91 -14.99
C ILE A 287 -23.32 -7.12 -13.71
N ASP A 288 -24.26 -7.32 -12.80
CA ASP A 288 -24.36 -6.56 -11.56
C ASP A 288 -24.30 -7.49 -10.34
N TRP A 289 -23.66 -7.02 -9.25
CA TRP A 289 -23.66 -7.67 -7.95
C TRP A 289 -23.54 -6.62 -6.84
N THR A 290 -24.33 -6.80 -5.78
CA THR A 290 -24.31 -5.97 -4.57
C THR A 290 -24.62 -6.86 -3.37
N VAL A 291 -23.92 -6.65 -2.25
CA VAL A 291 -24.11 -7.42 -1.02
C VAL A 291 -23.85 -6.54 0.21
N LYS A 292 -24.37 -6.93 1.37
CA LYS A 292 -24.06 -6.30 2.65
C LYS A 292 -22.69 -6.74 3.15
N ALA A 293 -21.91 -5.80 3.66
CA ALA A 293 -20.56 -6.05 4.15
C ALA A 293 -20.39 -5.68 5.63
N PRO A 294 -19.50 -6.40 6.35
CA PRO A 294 -18.97 -5.97 7.64
C PRO A 294 -18.29 -4.61 7.55
N GLU A 295 -18.12 -3.97 8.70
CA GLU A 295 -17.47 -2.65 8.82
C GLU A 295 -16.09 -2.60 8.17
N PHE A 296 -15.26 -3.63 8.41
CA PHE A 296 -13.95 -3.81 7.79
C PHE A 296 -14.01 -5.00 6.85
N SER A 297 -13.98 -4.75 5.57
CA SER A 297 -14.09 -5.81 4.57
C SER A 297 -13.18 -5.59 3.38
N ALA A 298 -13.05 -6.62 2.57
CA ALA A 298 -12.31 -6.59 1.34
C ALA A 298 -13.07 -7.34 0.25
N VAL A 299 -12.99 -6.83 -0.97
CA VAL A 299 -13.50 -7.51 -2.16
C VAL A 299 -12.33 -7.85 -3.07
N ILE A 300 -12.31 -9.11 -3.53
CA ILE A 300 -11.45 -9.56 -4.62
C ILE A 300 -12.34 -9.90 -5.82
N LEU A 301 -12.04 -9.29 -6.95
CA LEU A 301 -12.69 -9.53 -8.23
C LEU A 301 -11.72 -10.18 -9.20
N ASP A 302 -12.05 -11.36 -9.71
CA ASP A 302 -11.42 -12.00 -10.85
C ASP A 302 -12.35 -11.93 -12.06
N ILE A 303 -11.87 -11.42 -13.17
CA ILE A 303 -12.61 -11.40 -14.43
C ILE A 303 -11.75 -11.87 -15.59
N ASP A 304 -12.18 -12.94 -16.27
CA ASP A 304 -11.53 -13.52 -17.47
C ASP A 304 -12.43 -13.26 -18.66
N PHE A 305 -11.98 -12.46 -19.62
CA PHE A 305 -12.81 -11.99 -20.74
C PHE A 305 -11.99 -11.66 -21.98
N SER A 306 -12.66 -11.61 -23.13
CA SER A 306 -12.20 -10.99 -24.37
C SER A 306 -13.17 -9.87 -24.80
N GLY A 307 -12.67 -8.89 -25.55
CA GLY A 307 -13.42 -7.69 -25.94
C GLY A 307 -13.09 -6.49 -25.07
N SER A 308 -14.05 -5.57 -24.90
CA SER A 308 -13.85 -4.32 -24.12
C SER A 308 -14.90 -4.18 -23.05
N LEU A 309 -14.46 -4.00 -21.82
CA LEU A 309 -15.33 -3.85 -20.64
C LEU A 309 -15.02 -2.56 -19.87
N GLU A 310 -16.04 -1.99 -19.28
CA GLU A 310 -15.95 -1.07 -18.15
C GLU A 310 -16.32 -1.84 -16.89
N VAL A 311 -15.43 -1.87 -15.91
CA VAL A 311 -15.64 -2.51 -14.62
C VAL A 311 -15.71 -1.42 -13.56
N ASN A 312 -16.88 -1.24 -12.96
CA ASN A 312 -17.07 -0.38 -11.79
C ASN A 312 -17.13 -1.28 -10.56
N LEU A 313 -16.06 -1.26 -9.75
CA LEU A 313 -15.97 -1.96 -8.48
C LEU A 313 -15.99 -0.96 -7.35
N CYS A 314 -17.10 -0.88 -6.62
CA CYS A 314 -17.28 0.03 -5.47
C CYS A 314 -16.96 1.50 -5.80
N GLY A 315 -17.39 2.00 -6.97
CA GLY A 315 -17.14 3.35 -7.44
C GLY A 315 -15.81 3.55 -8.19
N ARG A 316 -14.88 2.60 -8.13
CA ARG A 316 -13.67 2.62 -8.97
C ARG A 316 -13.98 2.07 -10.35
N VAL A 317 -13.68 2.84 -11.38
CA VAL A 317 -13.96 2.50 -12.77
C VAL A 317 -12.68 2.13 -13.49
N TYR A 318 -12.67 0.97 -14.13
CA TYR A 318 -11.57 0.45 -14.94
C TYR A 318 -12.07 0.21 -16.36
N THR A 319 -11.38 0.75 -17.36
CA THR A 319 -11.63 0.46 -18.77
C THR A 319 -10.61 -0.56 -19.26
N LEU A 320 -11.07 -1.73 -19.69
CA LEU A 320 -10.23 -2.87 -20.05
C LEU A 320 -10.48 -3.26 -21.50
N ASN A 321 -9.42 -3.60 -22.23
CA ASN A 321 -9.51 -4.06 -23.61
C ASN A 321 -8.50 -5.19 -23.87
N HIS A 322 -9.00 -6.40 -24.17
CA HIS A 322 -8.20 -7.60 -24.44
C HIS A 322 -8.32 -8.11 -25.88
N GLY A 323 -9.02 -7.39 -26.76
CA GLY A 323 -9.25 -7.85 -28.14
C GLY A 323 -9.97 -9.20 -28.19
N GLU A 324 -9.50 -10.11 -29.06
CA GLU A 324 -10.13 -11.42 -29.26
C GLU A 324 -9.67 -12.50 -28.26
N GLU A 325 -8.51 -12.33 -27.64
CA GLU A 325 -7.95 -13.27 -26.69
C GLU A 325 -8.45 -12.97 -25.27
N SER A 326 -8.94 -14.02 -24.59
CA SER A 326 -9.38 -13.92 -23.20
C SER A 326 -8.18 -13.79 -22.26
N LYS A 327 -8.24 -12.82 -21.35
CA LYS A 327 -7.26 -12.62 -20.27
C LYS A 327 -7.96 -12.48 -18.93
N LEU A 328 -7.29 -12.98 -17.89
CA LEU A 328 -7.71 -12.84 -16.51
C LEU A 328 -7.17 -11.53 -15.93
N GLU A 329 -8.06 -10.70 -15.42
CA GLU A 329 -7.75 -9.55 -14.59
C GLU A 329 -8.20 -9.79 -13.15
N ARG A 330 -7.41 -9.29 -12.19
CA ARG A 330 -7.74 -9.34 -10.77
C ARG A 330 -7.71 -7.95 -10.17
N PHE A 331 -8.75 -7.62 -9.42
CA PHE A 331 -8.87 -6.38 -8.68
C PHE A 331 -9.09 -6.68 -7.21
N GLY A 332 -8.69 -5.74 -6.37
CA GLY A 332 -8.94 -5.84 -4.96
C GLY A 332 -9.22 -4.47 -4.35
N LEU A 333 -10.16 -4.39 -3.41
CA LEU A 333 -10.48 -3.18 -2.68
C LEU A 333 -10.68 -3.45 -1.20
N ARG A 334 -10.13 -2.55 -0.36
CA ARG A 334 -10.49 -2.41 1.04
C ARG A 334 -11.78 -1.60 1.14
N LEU A 335 -12.68 -2.04 2.02
CA LEU A 335 -13.96 -1.38 2.24
C LEU A 335 -14.13 -1.12 3.74
N TYR A 336 -14.52 0.10 4.08
CA TYR A 336 -14.86 0.48 5.44
C TYR A 336 -16.26 1.07 5.46
N LYS A 337 -17.17 0.46 6.25
CA LYS A 337 -18.58 0.87 6.36
C LYS A 337 -19.29 1.06 5.02
N THR A 338 -18.90 0.27 4.01
CA THR A 338 -19.40 0.38 2.65
C THR A 338 -19.81 -0.98 2.12
N ASP A 339 -21.01 -1.07 1.61
CA ASP A 339 -21.48 -2.27 0.93
C ASP A 339 -20.83 -2.37 -0.46
N PRO A 340 -20.23 -3.49 -0.82
CA PRO A 340 -19.63 -3.65 -2.14
C PRO A 340 -20.66 -3.67 -3.25
N SER A 341 -20.30 -3.06 -4.36
CA SER A 341 -21.04 -3.10 -5.61
C SER A 341 -20.11 -3.40 -6.78
N LEU A 342 -20.54 -4.22 -7.70
CA LEU A 342 -19.88 -4.51 -8.96
C LEU A 342 -20.85 -4.26 -10.10
N VAL A 343 -20.42 -3.48 -11.08
CA VAL A 343 -21.08 -3.37 -12.38
C VAL A 343 -20.03 -3.61 -13.45
N VAL A 344 -20.23 -4.65 -14.26
CA VAL A 344 -19.43 -4.91 -15.46
C VAL A 344 -20.29 -4.56 -16.66
N LYS A 345 -19.85 -3.62 -17.48
CA LYS A 345 -20.56 -3.16 -18.68
C LYS A 345 -19.72 -3.43 -19.93
N ALA A 346 -20.32 -4.01 -20.93
CA ALA A 346 -19.67 -4.22 -22.22
C ALA A 346 -19.62 -2.90 -23.01
N LEU A 347 -18.42 -2.50 -23.42
CA LEU A 347 -18.18 -1.35 -24.32
C LEU A 347 -18.19 -1.75 -25.78
N SER A 348 -18.04 -3.03 -26.06
CA SER A 348 -18.24 -3.68 -27.35
C SER A 348 -18.75 -5.10 -27.11
N ALA A 349 -19.15 -5.83 -28.15
CA ALA A 349 -19.47 -7.26 -28.00
C ALA A 349 -18.32 -7.99 -27.31
N SER A 350 -18.57 -8.62 -26.19
CA SER A 350 -17.55 -9.17 -25.30
C SER A 350 -17.95 -10.56 -24.79
N ASN A 351 -16.97 -11.46 -24.63
CA ASN A 351 -17.17 -12.78 -24.06
C ASN A 351 -16.53 -12.85 -22.68
N VAL A 352 -17.35 -12.90 -21.64
CA VAL A 352 -16.90 -13.10 -20.26
C VAL A 352 -16.84 -14.60 -19.97
N LYS A 353 -15.65 -15.17 -19.96
CA LYS A 353 -15.40 -16.56 -19.66
C LYS A 353 -15.71 -16.88 -18.20
N SER A 354 -15.31 -15.98 -17.29
CA SER A 354 -15.71 -16.03 -15.90
C SER A 354 -15.63 -14.65 -15.24
N VAL A 355 -16.52 -14.39 -14.31
CA VAL A 355 -16.45 -13.28 -13.36
C VAL A 355 -16.73 -13.86 -11.98
N LYS A 356 -15.79 -13.62 -11.03
CA LYS A 356 -15.87 -14.06 -9.65
C LYS A 356 -15.55 -12.91 -8.74
N ALA A 357 -16.47 -12.52 -7.87
CA ALA A 357 -16.23 -11.59 -6.79
C ALA A 357 -16.36 -12.32 -5.45
N GLU A 358 -15.45 -12.06 -4.53
CA GLU A 358 -15.46 -12.64 -3.18
C GLU A 358 -15.35 -11.51 -2.15
N LEU A 359 -16.24 -11.54 -1.16
CA LEU A 359 -16.23 -10.63 -0.02
C LEU A 359 -15.60 -11.32 1.18
N TYR A 360 -14.70 -10.62 1.85
CA TYR A 360 -14.01 -11.08 3.05
C TYR A 360 -14.26 -10.14 4.22
N ASP A 361 -14.48 -10.71 5.40
CA ASP A 361 -14.44 -9.96 6.66
C ASP A 361 -12.98 -9.79 7.08
N CYS A 362 -12.52 -8.55 7.14
CA CYS A 362 -11.16 -8.16 7.51
C CYS A 362 -11.11 -7.52 8.90
N GLY A 363 -12.21 -7.51 9.65
CA GLY A 363 -12.24 -7.01 11.00
C GLY A 363 -11.28 -7.72 11.95
N PRO A 364 -10.97 -7.11 13.10
CA PRO A 364 -10.15 -7.74 14.11
C PRO A 364 -10.77 -9.08 14.50
N LYS A 365 -9.95 -10.12 14.57
CA LYS A 365 -10.37 -11.41 15.15
C LYS A 365 -10.38 -11.23 16.66
N GLU A 366 -11.51 -11.52 17.31
CA GLU A 366 -11.61 -11.65 18.77
C GLU A 366 -10.68 -12.74 19.33
#